data_8ed53ac99d0f507494e34a935d8efa88
#
_entry.id   8ed53ac99d0f507494e34a935d8efa88
#
_cell.length_a   1.000
_cell.length_b   1.000
_cell.length_c   1.000
_cell.angle_alpha   90.00
_cell.angle_beta   90.00
_cell.angle_gamma   90.00
#
_symmetry.space_group_name_H-M   'P 1'
#
loop_
_entity.id
_entity.type
_entity.pdbx_description
1 polymer ?
#
loop_
_entity_poly.entity_id
_entity_poly.type
_entity_poly.pdbx_seq_one_letter_code
_entity_poly.pdbx_strand_id
1 'polypeptide(L)'
;MQTPAVQPQYNSAVTKSNALIEANYKLSTIEQKIILYIISQIRKDDADFKMYKLPIQEFSELLGYRGSPKYTELREITKNLMRKVLEIREGQKLKQLSWVSYVEYDEHSGYVSLAFDPRLKPYLLQLKREFTTYRLKNVMELKSSYSIRMYELLKRWQYMGEVVIRLDDLRMMVGAGDKYSEYHNFKKRVLNPAKKEIAEKTDIMFTYEEIREKRKVAAIRFQIREKVVEPVVVALEEKKEAQADDRYLQFLAVVQAYDRYITEQQFTKIAALAQKAFGGNWMDELIQTARRIMQRNDIREPIAFLTYFLNEKVQRIQVGIDPNEVTIHSHGGARFVRREIVPDWLRGYEEQLAAESAKSKEVDEDIEQMRRELEERLKKYKD
;
A
#
# COMPACT_ATOMS: atom_id res chain seq x y z
N MET A 1 23.21 4.09 26.10
CA MET A 1 22.13 4.60 25.25
C MET A 1 21.36 3.39 24.76
N GLN A 2 20.17 3.17 25.30
CA GLN A 2 19.29 2.08 24.86
C GLN A 2 18.69 2.47 23.52
N THR A 3 19.01 1.72 22.48
CA THR A 3 18.36 1.83 21.17
C THR A 3 16.88 1.49 21.36
N PRO A 4 15.93 2.31 20.89
CA PRO A 4 14.51 1.99 21.03
C PRO A 4 14.23 0.67 20.29
N ALA A 5 13.61 -0.27 20.97
CA ALA A 5 13.13 -1.52 20.39
C ALA A 5 12.20 -1.14 19.23
N VAL A 6 12.60 -1.49 18.01
CA VAL A 6 11.75 -1.35 16.81
C VAL A 6 10.62 -2.35 16.98
N GLN A 7 9.43 -1.89 17.36
CA GLN A 7 8.24 -2.74 17.37
C GLN A 7 8.00 -3.25 15.94
N PRO A 8 7.71 -4.54 15.76
CA PRO A 8 7.47 -5.09 14.44
C PRO A 8 6.32 -4.32 13.77
N GLN A 9 6.62 -3.71 12.61
CA GLN A 9 5.60 -2.94 11.86
C GLN A 9 4.67 -3.90 11.10
N TYR A 10 3.94 -4.76 11.82
CA TYR A 10 2.96 -5.70 11.23
C TYR A 10 1.87 -5.00 10.40
N ASN A 11 1.72 -3.68 10.55
CA ASN A 11 0.85 -2.86 9.71
C ASN A 11 1.46 -2.50 8.35
N SER A 12 2.73 -2.85 8.10
CA SER A 12 3.39 -2.61 6.81
C SER A 12 2.67 -3.34 5.69
N ALA A 13 2.70 -2.74 4.51
CA ALA A 13 2.13 -3.33 3.30
C ALA A 13 3.12 -4.30 2.64
N VAL A 14 2.62 -5.43 2.19
CA VAL A 14 3.31 -6.36 1.29
C VAL A 14 2.73 -6.14 -0.10
N THR A 15 3.58 -5.83 -1.08
CA THR A 15 3.17 -5.64 -2.48
C THR A 15 3.95 -6.60 -3.38
N LYS A 16 3.24 -7.38 -4.20
CA LYS A 16 3.82 -8.36 -5.11
C LYS A 16 3.12 -8.29 -6.47
N SER A 17 3.86 -8.50 -7.56
CA SER A 17 3.22 -8.68 -8.86
C SER A 17 2.29 -9.90 -8.86
N ASN A 18 1.23 -9.85 -9.66
CA ASN A 18 0.30 -10.97 -9.79
C ASN A 18 1.00 -12.23 -10.32
N ALA A 19 1.98 -12.07 -11.22
CA ALA A 19 2.79 -13.17 -11.71
C ALA A 19 3.56 -13.89 -10.58
N LEU A 20 4.07 -13.15 -9.59
CA LEU A 20 4.75 -13.73 -8.43
C LEU A 20 3.77 -14.40 -7.45
N ILE A 21 2.56 -13.87 -7.33
CA ILE A 21 1.50 -14.50 -6.53
C ILE A 21 1.09 -15.86 -7.13
N GLU A 22 0.99 -15.97 -8.44
CA GLU A 22 0.63 -17.21 -9.14
C GLU A 22 1.81 -18.16 -9.35
N ALA A 23 3.03 -17.71 -9.07
CA ALA A 23 4.24 -18.51 -9.25
C ALA A 23 4.20 -19.84 -8.49
N ASN A 24 4.77 -20.87 -9.09
CA ASN A 24 4.94 -22.17 -8.45
C ASN A 24 6.18 -22.14 -7.54
N TYR A 25 5.98 -22.28 -6.25
CA TYR A 25 7.05 -22.45 -5.27
C TYR A 25 6.57 -23.13 -4.00
N LYS A 26 7.51 -23.72 -3.29
CA LYS A 26 7.24 -24.45 -2.06
C LYS A 26 8.16 -23.93 -0.95
N LEU A 27 7.60 -23.10 -0.10
CA LEU A 27 8.23 -22.60 1.10
C LEU A 27 7.51 -23.12 2.33
N SER A 28 8.24 -23.37 3.41
CA SER A 28 7.64 -23.60 4.72
C SER A 28 6.93 -22.33 5.21
N THR A 29 6.08 -22.45 6.21
CA THR A 29 5.38 -21.28 6.79
C THR A 29 6.34 -20.21 7.25
N ILE A 30 7.46 -20.60 7.85
CA ILE A 30 8.49 -19.70 8.38
C ILE A 30 9.23 -19.01 7.23
N GLU A 31 9.68 -19.77 6.23
CA GLU A 31 10.35 -19.21 5.05
C GLU A 31 9.45 -18.19 4.33
N GLN A 32 8.13 -18.47 4.22
CA GLN A 32 7.18 -17.50 3.66
C GLN A 32 7.10 -16.22 4.51
N LYS A 33 6.97 -16.35 5.83
CA LYS A 33 6.91 -15.19 6.73
C LYS A 33 8.16 -14.34 6.66
N ILE A 34 9.35 -14.95 6.59
CA ILE A 34 10.62 -14.24 6.40
C ILE A 34 10.59 -13.45 5.10
N ILE A 35 10.26 -14.08 3.97
CA ILE A 35 10.17 -13.43 2.66
C ILE A 35 9.17 -12.27 2.70
N LEU A 36 7.98 -12.48 3.26
CA LEU A 36 6.95 -11.45 3.34
C LEU A 36 7.33 -10.29 4.25
N TYR A 37 8.05 -10.57 5.35
CA TYR A 37 8.59 -9.54 6.23
C TYR A 37 9.61 -8.65 5.50
N ILE A 38 10.57 -9.24 4.78
CA ILE A 38 11.54 -8.43 4.01
C ILE A 38 10.91 -7.72 2.80
N ILE A 39 9.90 -8.30 2.15
CA ILE A 39 9.12 -7.60 1.10
C ILE A 39 8.41 -6.37 1.69
N SER A 40 7.90 -6.44 2.90
CA SER A 40 7.20 -5.31 3.55
C SER A 40 8.11 -4.11 3.84
N GLN A 41 9.44 -4.27 3.76
CA GLN A 41 10.43 -3.20 3.90
C GLN A 41 10.75 -2.49 2.58
N ILE A 42 10.25 -3.00 1.45
CA ILE A 42 10.43 -2.37 0.13
C ILE A 42 9.54 -1.13 0.07
N ARG A 43 10.13 0.01 -0.29
CA ARG A 43 9.40 1.27 -0.49
C ARG A 43 9.04 1.44 -1.96
N LYS A 44 7.99 2.20 -2.23
CA LYS A 44 7.52 2.48 -3.60
C LYS A 44 8.53 3.22 -4.46
N ASP A 45 9.40 4.00 -3.83
CA ASP A 45 10.45 4.82 -4.44
C ASP A 45 11.80 4.11 -4.53
N ASP A 46 11.94 2.90 -3.96
CA ASP A 46 13.17 2.12 -4.10
C ASP A 46 13.42 1.80 -5.60
N ALA A 47 14.56 2.28 -6.11
CA ALA A 47 14.99 2.01 -7.51
C ALA A 47 15.68 0.65 -7.65
N ASP A 48 16.25 0.15 -6.57
CA ASP A 48 16.96 -1.13 -6.50
C ASP A 48 16.75 -1.84 -5.16
N PHE A 49 17.07 -3.13 -5.11
CA PHE A 49 17.13 -3.86 -3.86
C PHE A 49 18.29 -3.38 -3.00
N LYS A 50 18.05 -3.35 -1.71
CA LYS A 50 19.04 -3.09 -0.66
C LYS A 50 19.22 -4.33 0.21
N MET A 51 20.10 -4.26 1.17
CA MET A 51 20.17 -5.26 2.24
C MET A 51 19.00 -5.02 3.20
N TYR A 52 18.15 -6.03 3.36
CA TYR A 52 17.01 -6.00 4.27
C TYR A 52 17.40 -6.64 5.59
N LYS A 53 17.10 -5.98 6.69
CA LYS A 53 17.46 -6.42 8.03
C LYS A 53 16.27 -7.08 8.73
N LEU A 54 16.49 -8.25 9.29
CA LEU A 54 15.54 -8.97 10.13
C LEU A 54 16.15 -9.10 11.53
N PRO A 55 15.55 -8.47 12.57
CA PRO A 55 16.01 -8.65 13.94
C PRO A 55 15.97 -10.13 14.34
N ILE A 56 17.03 -10.64 14.94
CA ILE A 56 17.13 -12.06 15.33
C ILE A 56 16.05 -12.42 16.35
N GLN A 57 15.70 -11.50 17.25
CA GLN A 57 14.61 -11.71 18.20
C GLN A 57 13.28 -11.91 17.47
N GLU A 58 12.90 -11.05 16.52
CA GLU A 58 11.70 -11.18 15.72
C GLU A 58 11.70 -12.48 14.90
N PHE A 59 12.88 -12.83 14.34
CA PHE A 59 13.03 -14.10 13.64
C PHE A 59 12.77 -15.30 14.57
N SER A 60 13.25 -15.26 15.81
CA SER A 60 12.99 -16.31 16.80
C SER A 60 11.52 -16.37 17.22
N GLU A 61 10.85 -15.23 17.35
CA GLU A 61 9.41 -15.14 17.63
C GLU A 61 8.57 -15.73 16.50
N LEU A 62 8.95 -15.47 15.23
CA LEU A 62 8.33 -16.09 14.05
C LEU A 62 8.43 -17.62 14.05
N LEU A 63 9.50 -18.15 14.65
CA LEU A 63 9.70 -19.58 14.86
C LEU A 63 8.89 -20.14 16.03
N GLY A 64 8.30 -19.27 16.87
CA GLY A 64 7.61 -19.65 18.09
C GLY A 64 8.54 -19.99 19.26
N TYR A 65 9.80 -19.58 19.18
CA TYR A 65 10.76 -19.75 20.28
C TYR A 65 10.53 -18.69 21.36
N ARG A 66 10.50 -19.17 22.61
CA ARG A 66 10.55 -18.31 23.79
C ARG A 66 11.96 -18.43 24.40
N GLY A 67 12.72 -17.33 24.37
CA GLY A 67 14.05 -17.27 24.96
C GLY A 67 15.17 -16.94 23.95
N SER A 68 16.42 -17.29 24.28
CA SER A 68 17.56 -16.97 23.43
C SER A 68 17.49 -17.65 22.07
N PRO A 69 17.77 -16.92 20.99
CA PRO A 69 17.72 -17.47 19.65
C PRO A 69 18.78 -18.57 19.44
N LYS A 70 18.35 -19.66 18.81
CA LYS A 70 19.28 -20.74 18.42
C LYS A 70 19.84 -20.44 17.02
N TYR A 71 20.95 -19.76 16.98
CA TYR A 71 21.62 -19.37 15.71
C TYR A 71 21.81 -20.54 14.73
N THR A 72 22.05 -21.75 15.22
CA THR A 72 22.21 -22.93 14.38
C THR A 72 20.94 -23.24 13.58
N GLU A 73 19.76 -23.15 14.22
CA GLU A 73 18.49 -23.38 13.55
C GLU A 73 18.14 -22.25 12.56
N LEU A 74 18.44 -21.00 12.94
CA LEU A 74 18.25 -19.85 12.05
C LEU A 74 19.11 -20.00 10.78
N ARG A 75 20.37 -20.41 10.93
CA ARG A 75 21.27 -20.68 9.79
C ARG A 75 20.76 -21.78 8.87
N GLU A 76 20.21 -22.87 9.41
CA GLU A 76 19.63 -23.93 8.58
C GLU A 76 18.40 -23.46 7.83
N ILE A 77 17.53 -22.62 8.43
CA ILE A 77 16.35 -22.07 7.76
C ILE A 77 16.77 -21.18 6.59
N THR A 78 17.69 -20.24 6.80
CA THR A 78 18.13 -19.35 5.72
C THR A 78 18.90 -20.08 4.63
N LYS A 79 19.69 -21.09 4.99
CA LYS A 79 20.38 -21.97 4.05
C LYS A 79 19.40 -22.76 3.18
N ASN A 80 18.33 -23.28 3.81
CA ASN A 80 17.25 -23.93 3.07
C ASN A 80 16.49 -22.93 2.18
N LEU A 81 16.24 -21.70 2.65
CA LEU A 81 15.61 -20.65 1.86
C LEU A 81 16.43 -20.28 0.62
N MET A 82 17.77 -20.17 0.72
CA MET A 82 18.66 -19.93 -0.41
C MET A 82 18.62 -21.03 -1.47
N ARG A 83 18.29 -22.27 -1.10
CA ARG A 83 18.16 -23.42 -2.00
C ARG A 83 16.80 -23.50 -2.68
N LYS A 84 15.81 -22.66 -2.26
CA LYS A 84 14.46 -22.69 -2.83
C LYS A 84 14.40 -21.96 -4.15
N VAL A 85 13.82 -22.64 -5.12
CA VAL A 85 13.54 -22.10 -6.45
C VAL A 85 12.06 -21.78 -6.56
N LEU A 86 11.76 -20.67 -7.20
CA LEU A 86 10.43 -20.31 -7.64
C LEU A 86 10.37 -20.33 -9.17
N GLU A 87 9.21 -20.71 -9.69
CA GLU A 87 8.98 -20.83 -11.13
C GLU A 87 7.88 -19.85 -11.53
N ILE A 88 8.21 -18.92 -12.40
CA ILE A 88 7.28 -17.94 -12.97
C ILE A 88 7.08 -18.27 -14.44
N ARG A 89 5.82 -18.45 -14.84
CA ARG A 89 5.45 -18.67 -16.24
C ARG A 89 4.93 -17.36 -16.83
N GLU A 90 5.58 -16.89 -17.89
CA GLU A 90 5.17 -15.73 -18.67
C GLU A 90 4.97 -16.14 -20.13
N GLY A 91 3.74 -16.37 -20.53
CA GLY A 91 3.42 -16.94 -21.84
C GLY A 91 4.09 -18.31 -22.02
N GLN A 92 4.95 -18.43 -23.02
CA GLN A 92 5.70 -19.67 -23.30
C GLN A 92 7.02 -19.77 -22.52
N LYS A 93 7.43 -18.74 -21.78
CA LYS A 93 8.69 -18.73 -21.04
C LYS A 93 8.48 -19.21 -19.60
N LEU A 94 9.30 -20.17 -19.17
CA LEU A 94 9.43 -20.59 -17.78
C LEU A 94 10.72 -20.00 -17.22
N LYS A 95 10.61 -19.20 -16.16
CA LYS A 95 11.74 -18.63 -15.45
C LYS A 95 11.90 -19.34 -14.11
N GLN A 96 13.12 -19.77 -13.80
CA GLN A 96 13.49 -20.34 -12.51
C GLN A 96 14.41 -19.36 -11.78
N LEU A 97 14.03 -18.94 -10.59
CA LEU A 97 14.71 -17.89 -9.82
C LEU A 97 14.89 -18.34 -8.37
N SER A 98 15.93 -17.84 -7.73
CA SER A 98 16.09 -17.92 -6.28
C SER A 98 15.38 -16.77 -5.58
N TRP A 99 14.94 -16.96 -4.34
CA TRP A 99 14.37 -15.89 -3.53
C TRP A 99 15.44 -14.94 -3.00
N VAL A 100 16.51 -15.51 -2.48
CA VAL A 100 17.55 -14.80 -1.74
C VAL A 100 18.91 -15.18 -2.33
N SER A 101 19.71 -14.17 -2.66
CA SER A 101 21.05 -14.33 -3.23
C SER A 101 22.15 -14.24 -2.16
N TYR A 102 21.85 -13.63 -1.00
CA TYR A 102 22.82 -13.38 0.05
C TYR A 102 22.16 -13.39 1.43
N VAL A 103 22.86 -13.94 2.43
CA VAL A 103 22.48 -13.91 3.84
C VAL A 103 23.73 -13.69 4.68
N GLU A 104 23.68 -12.73 5.60
CA GLU A 104 24.74 -12.38 6.53
C GLU A 104 24.20 -12.32 7.95
N TYR A 105 24.91 -12.92 8.87
CA TYR A 105 24.64 -12.88 10.30
C TYR A 105 25.63 -11.95 10.99
N ASP A 106 25.14 -10.87 11.57
CA ASP A 106 25.92 -10.03 12.47
C ASP A 106 25.47 -10.32 13.91
N GLU A 107 26.24 -11.17 14.58
CA GLU A 107 25.93 -11.61 15.94
C GLU A 107 26.04 -10.46 16.95
N HIS A 108 26.87 -9.44 16.67
CA HIS A 108 27.04 -8.27 17.54
C HIS A 108 25.88 -7.27 17.40
N SER A 109 25.33 -7.09 16.21
CA SER A 109 24.23 -6.16 15.96
C SER A 109 22.85 -6.76 16.24
N GLY A 110 22.77 -8.09 16.37
CA GLY A 110 21.49 -8.79 16.57
C GLY A 110 20.58 -8.84 15.36
N TYR A 111 21.14 -8.74 14.14
CA TYR A 111 20.40 -8.78 12.88
C TYR A 111 20.89 -9.88 11.94
N VAL A 112 19.95 -10.37 11.13
CA VAL A 112 20.25 -11.12 9.91
C VAL A 112 19.95 -10.20 8.74
N SER A 113 20.93 -9.99 7.86
CA SER A 113 20.79 -9.21 6.64
C SER A 113 20.57 -10.16 5.47
N LEU A 114 19.54 -9.86 4.62
CA LEU A 114 19.19 -10.65 3.45
C LEU A 114 19.13 -9.75 2.21
N ALA A 115 19.55 -10.29 1.05
CA ALA A 115 19.35 -9.65 -0.24
C ALA A 115 18.55 -10.56 -1.16
N PHE A 116 17.57 -9.98 -1.88
CA PHE A 116 16.82 -10.68 -2.92
C PHE A 116 17.69 -10.99 -4.13
N ASP A 117 17.33 -12.03 -4.89
CA ASP A 117 17.89 -12.21 -6.23
C ASP A 117 17.53 -10.98 -7.10
N PRO A 118 18.53 -10.33 -7.77
CA PRO A 118 18.27 -9.14 -8.59
C PRO A 118 17.22 -9.34 -9.69
N ARG A 119 17.03 -10.58 -10.15
CA ARG A 119 16.03 -10.92 -11.17
C ARG A 119 14.59 -10.84 -10.67
N LEU A 120 14.38 -10.71 -9.33
CA LEU A 120 13.07 -10.48 -8.74
C LEU A 120 12.61 -9.01 -8.85
N LYS A 121 13.45 -8.06 -9.27
CA LYS A 121 13.09 -6.64 -9.43
C LYS A 121 11.77 -6.42 -10.17
N PRO A 122 11.49 -7.03 -11.33
CA PRO A 122 10.23 -6.79 -12.06
C PRO A 122 8.99 -7.24 -11.30
N TYR A 123 9.15 -8.08 -10.27
CA TYR A 123 8.05 -8.68 -9.51
C TYR A 123 7.81 -8.04 -8.15
N LEU A 124 8.75 -7.20 -7.68
CA LEU A 124 8.73 -6.61 -6.34
C LEU A 124 8.97 -5.10 -6.32
N LEU A 125 9.69 -4.53 -7.31
CA LEU A 125 10.03 -3.11 -7.36
C LEU A 125 9.23 -2.37 -8.42
N GLN A 126 8.89 -1.12 -8.12
CA GLN A 126 8.27 -0.17 -9.04
C GLN A 126 7.03 -0.71 -9.78
N LEU A 127 6.24 -1.51 -9.08
CA LEU A 127 5.05 -2.14 -9.65
C LEU A 127 3.98 -1.08 -9.96
N LYS A 128 3.65 -0.93 -11.25
CA LYS A 128 2.66 0.06 -11.73
C LYS A 128 1.31 -0.56 -12.07
N ARG A 129 1.29 -1.83 -12.50
CA ARG A 129 0.10 -2.59 -12.90
C ARG A 129 0.23 -4.04 -12.46
N GLU A 130 -0.91 -4.74 -12.42
CA GLU A 130 -0.96 -6.19 -12.15
C GLU A 130 -0.22 -6.60 -10.87
N PHE A 131 -0.50 -5.90 -9.78
CA PHE A 131 0.04 -6.22 -8.46
C PHE A 131 -1.09 -6.32 -7.42
N THR A 132 -0.77 -6.99 -6.34
CA THR A 132 -1.65 -7.14 -5.18
C THR A 132 -0.93 -6.62 -3.94
N THR A 133 -1.65 -5.84 -3.14
CA THR A 133 -1.17 -5.30 -1.87
C THR A 133 -2.07 -5.75 -0.73
N TYR A 134 -1.46 -6.14 0.39
CA TYR A 134 -2.17 -6.52 1.61
C TYR A 134 -1.33 -6.19 2.85
N ARG A 135 -1.93 -6.21 4.04
CA ARG A 135 -1.23 -5.97 5.31
C ARG A 135 -0.45 -7.20 5.73
N LEU A 136 0.80 -7.02 6.15
CA LEU A 136 1.66 -8.10 6.64
C LEU A 136 0.99 -8.87 7.80
N LYS A 137 0.29 -8.19 8.70
CA LYS A 137 -0.43 -8.79 9.83
C LYS A 137 -1.37 -9.92 9.43
N ASN A 138 -2.03 -9.81 8.27
CA ASN A 138 -2.99 -10.80 7.81
C ASN A 138 -2.36 -12.18 7.54
N VAL A 139 -1.07 -12.23 7.26
CA VAL A 139 -0.36 -13.50 6.99
C VAL A 139 0.49 -13.98 8.16
N MET A 140 0.87 -13.07 9.08
CA MET A 140 1.75 -13.41 10.20
C MET A 140 1.11 -14.36 11.21
N GLU A 141 -0.22 -14.32 11.38
CA GLU A 141 -0.97 -15.20 12.27
C GLU A 141 -1.31 -16.56 11.64
N LEU A 142 -1.20 -16.69 10.30
CA LEU A 142 -1.47 -17.95 9.62
C LEU A 142 -0.41 -19.00 9.97
N LYS A 143 -0.86 -20.23 10.22
CA LYS A 143 -0.02 -21.35 10.67
C LYS A 143 0.35 -22.31 9.54
N SER A 144 -0.41 -22.28 8.44
CA SER A 144 -0.20 -23.14 7.29
C SER A 144 0.42 -22.38 6.12
N SER A 145 1.46 -22.96 5.51
CA SER A 145 2.03 -22.44 4.25
C SER A 145 1.00 -22.37 3.13
N TYR A 146 0.08 -23.32 3.09
CA TYR A 146 -1.02 -23.36 2.12
C TYR A 146 -2.04 -22.22 2.39
N SER A 147 -2.32 -21.93 3.67
CA SER A 147 -3.22 -20.82 4.02
C SER A 147 -2.64 -19.46 3.61
N ILE A 148 -1.35 -19.25 3.77
CA ILE A 148 -0.67 -18.03 3.29
C ILE A 148 -0.81 -17.91 1.77
N ARG A 149 -0.50 -18.98 1.02
CA ARG A 149 -0.60 -18.99 -0.43
C ARG A 149 -2.04 -18.80 -0.93
N MET A 150 -3.00 -19.48 -0.30
CA MET A 150 -4.42 -19.30 -0.60
C MET A 150 -4.90 -17.87 -0.34
N TYR A 151 -4.47 -17.27 0.78
CA TYR A 151 -4.79 -15.89 1.10
C TYR A 151 -4.26 -14.92 0.02
N GLU A 152 -2.98 -15.02 -0.36
CA GLU A 152 -2.38 -14.19 -1.41
C GLU A 152 -3.12 -14.32 -2.74
N LEU A 153 -3.41 -15.56 -3.15
CA LEU A 153 -4.10 -15.86 -4.40
C LEU A 153 -5.53 -15.29 -4.41
N LEU A 154 -6.29 -15.49 -3.33
CA LEU A 154 -7.66 -14.98 -3.22
C LEU A 154 -7.69 -13.46 -3.05
N LYS A 155 -6.71 -12.86 -2.37
CA LYS A 155 -6.58 -11.41 -2.24
C LYS A 155 -6.41 -10.71 -3.59
N ARG A 156 -5.71 -11.35 -4.54
CA ARG A 156 -5.62 -10.86 -5.92
C ARG A 156 -7.00 -10.71 -6.59
N TRP A 157 -7.91 -11.65 -6.33
CA TRP A 157 -9.22 -11.70 -6.96
C TRP A 157 -10.35 -11.09 -6.13
N GLN A 158 -10.01 -10.52 -4.95
CA GLN A 158 -10.99 -9.94 -4.03
C GLN A 158 -11.88 -8.88 -4.71
N TYR A 159 -11.30 -8.03 -5.56
CA TYR A 159 -12.04 -6.95 -6.25
C TYR A 159 -13.11 -7.47 -7.22
N MET A 160 -12.93 -8.69 -7.77
CA MET A 160 -13.93 -9.32 -8.62
C MET A 160 -14.99 -10.10 -7.83
N GLY A 161 -14.70 -10.42 -6.56
CA GLY A 161 -15.58 -11.19 -5.69
C GLY A 161 -15.62 -12.68 -6.02
N GLU A 162 -15.21 -13.09 -7.21
CA GLU A 162 -15.19 -14.51 -7.58
C GLU A 162 -14.04 -14.84 -8.55
N VAL A 163 -13.61 -16.11 -8.55
CA VAL A 163 -12.65 -16.66 -9.50
C VAL A 163 -12.84 -18.17 -9.66
N VAL A 164 -12.63 -18.66 -10.89
CA VAL A 164 -12.58 -20.08 -11.19
C VAL A 164 -11.15 -20.46 -11.52
N ILE A 165 -10.59 -21.44 -10.79
CA ILE A 165 -9.21 -21.90 -10.97
C ILE A 165 -9.24 -23.41 -11.23
N ARG A 166 -8.53 -23.87 -12.26
CA ARG A 166 -8.36 -25.30 -12.54
C ARG A 166 -7.64 -25.96 -11.36
N LEU A 167 -8.05 -27.18 -11.01
CA LEU A 167 -7.53 -27.86 -9.82
C LEU A 167 -6.01 -28.06 -9.87
N ASP A 168 -5.47 -28.41 -11.04
CA ASP A 168 -4.04 -28.64 -11.20
C ASP A 168 -3.24 -27.33 -11.07
N ASP A 169 -3.75 -26.21 -11.65
CA ASP A 169 -3.14 -24.90 -11.52
C ASP A 169 -3.16 -24.44 -10.05
N LEU A 170 -4.30 -24.65 -9.37
CA LEU A 170 -4.43 -24.31 -7.94
C LEU A 170 -3.40 -25.08 -7.09
N ARG A 171 -3.21 -26.36 -7.34
CA ARG A 171 -2.21 -27.19 -6.65
C ARG A 171 -0.80 -26.61 -6.83
N MET A 172 -0.45 -26.25 -8.06
CA MET A 172 0.85 -25.64 -8.36
C MET A 172 1.01 -24.31 -7.65
N MET A 173 0.04 -23.41 -7.78
CA MET A 173 0.07 -22.07 -7.19
C MET A 173 0.18 -22.08 -5.66
N VAL A 174 -0.42 -23.04 -4.98
CA VAL A 174 -0.32 -23.15 -3.51
C VAL A 174 0.89 -23.97 -3.04
N GLY A 175 1.73 -24.45 -3.95
CA GLY A 175 2.91 -25.27 -3.62
C GLY A 175 2.60 -26.69 -3.18
N ALA A 176 1.47 -27.24 -3.66
CA ALA A 176 1.03 -28.63 -3.40
C ALA A 176 1.06 -29.51 -4.65
N GLY A 177 1.75 -29.12 -5.73
CA GLY A 177 1.74 -29.81 -7.01
C GLY A 177 2.24 -31.26 -6.92
N ASP A 178 3.19 -31.54 -6.04
CA ASP A 178 3.76 -32.87 -5.76
C ASP A 178 3.04 -33.64 -4.65
N LYS A 179 1.98 -33.09 -4.07
CA LYS A 179 1.26 -33.67 -2.93
C LYS A 179 -0.24 -33.70 -3.16
N TYR A 180 -0.89 -34.60 -2.44
CA TYR A 180 -2.36 -34.73 -2.44
C TYR A 180 -2.95 -34.92 -3.85
N SER A 181 -2.42 -35.89 -4.61
CA SER A 181 -2.93 -36.27 -5.94
C SER A 181 -4.45 -36.49 -5.93
N GLU A 182 -4.96 -37.17 -4.89
CA GLU A 182 -6.38 -37.35 -4.65
C GLU A 182 -7.04 -36.05 -4.16
N TYR A 183 -8.12 -35.63 -4.84
CA TYR A 183 -8.86 -34.42 -4.49
C TYR A 183 -9.35 -34.39 -3.04
N HIS A 184 -9.82 -35.51 -2.51
CA HIS A 184 -10.27 -35.63 -1.13
C HIS A 184 -9.17 -35.24 -0.14
N ASN A 185 -7.95 -35.67 -0.38
CA ASN A 185 -6.80 -35.30 0.48
C ASN A 185 -6.43 -33.82 0.33
N PHE A 186 -6.47 -33.27 -0.88
CA PHE A 186 -6.26 -31.85 -1.12
C PHE A 186 -7.32 -30.99 -0.42
N LYS A 187 -8.59 -31.36 -0.53
CA LYS A 187 -9.70 -30.70 0.16
C LYS A 187 -9.51 -30.72 1.68
N LYS A 188 -9.19 -31.89 2.25
CA LYS A 188 -9.04 -32.09 3.69
C LYS A 188 -7.80 -31.38 4.25
N ARG A 189 -6.69 -31.36 3.54
CA ARG A 189 -5.40 -30.87 4.03
C ARG A 189 -5.06 -29.43 3.61
N VAL A 190 -5.67 -28.93 2.56
CA VAL A 190 -5.39 -27.58 2.00
C VAL A 190 -6.62 -26.69 2.05
N LEU A 191 -7.71 -27.04 1.33
CA LEU A 191 -8.85 -26.13 1.17
C LEU A 191 -9.59 -25.84 2.47
N ASN A 192 -9.99 -26.88 3.21
CA ASN A 192 -10.77 -26.70 4.44
C ASN A 192 -9.97 -26.00 5.56
N PRO A 193 -8.70 -26.36 5.84
CA PRO A 193 -7.90 -25.64 6.81
C PRO A 193 -7.67 -24.17 6.40
N ALA A 194 -7.37 -23.91 5.12
CA ALA A 194 -7.19 -22.55 4.63
C ALA A 194 -8.48 -21.72 4.76
N LYS A 195 -9.66 -22.29 4.42
CA LYS A 195 -10.95 -21.62 4.59
C LYS A 195 -11.18 -21.19 6.02
N LYS A 196 -10.94 -22.09 6.99
CA LYS A 196 -11.11 -21.79 8.41
C LYS A 196 -10.12 -20.70 8.88
N GLU A 197 -8.84 -20.91 8.58
CA GLU A 197 -7.76 -20.05 9.09
C GLU A 197 -7.83 -18.63 8.50
N ILE A 198 -8.11 -18.50 7.21
CA ILE A 198 -8.30 -17.22 6.54
C ILE A 198 -9.53 -16.49 7.10
N ALA A 199 -10.66 -17.22 7.27
CA ALA A 199 -11.85 -16.64 7.86
C ALA A 199 -11.65 -16.17 9.32
N GLU A 200 -10.80 -16.79 10.11
CA GLU A 200 -10.56 -16.39 11.49
C GLU A 200 -9.57 -15.23 11.62
N LYS A 201 -8.51 -15.21 10.80
CA LYS A 201 -7.29 -14.41 11.05
C LYS A 201 -6.97 -13.33 10.04
N THR A 202 -7.73 -13.23 8.95
CA THR A 202 -7.45 -12.26 7.90
C THR A 202 -8.62 -11.33 7.64
N ASP A 203 -8.45 -10.38 6.74
CA ASP A 203 -9.44 -9.40 6.30
C ASP A 203 -10.42 -9.91 5.24
N ILE A 204 -10.27 -11.18 4.78
CA ILE A 204 -11.19 -11.80 3.83
C ILE A 204 -11.76 -13.11 4.37
N MET A 205 -12.85 -13.53 3.76
CA MET A 205 -13.41 -14.88 3.87
C MET A 205 -13.77 -15.39 2.49
N PHE A 206 -13.84 -16.71 2.34
CA PHE A 206 -14.28 -17.30 1.09
C PHE A 206 -15.13 -18.54 1.27
N THR A 207 -15.96 -18.80 0.27
CA THR A 207 -16.61 -20.09 0.05
C THR A 207 -16.12 -20.65 -1.26
N TYR A 208 -16.33 -21.95 -1.49
CA TYR A 208 -15.94 -22.55 -2.74
C TYR A 208 -16.91 -23.65 -3.18
N GLU A 209 -17.02 -23.84 -4.49
CA GLU A 209 -17.82 -24.86 -5.17
C GLU A 209 -16.94 -25.70 -6.09
N GLU A 210 -17.22 -26.99 -6.19
CA GLU A 210 -16.52 -27.93 -7.05
C GLU A 210 -17.14 -27.93 -8.46
N ILE A 211 -16.32 -27.62 -9.46
CA ILE A 211 -16.72 -27.79 -10.86
C ILE A 211 -16.19 -29.14 -11.32
N ARG A 212 -17.12 -30.01 -11.75
CA ARG A 212 -16.81 -31.38 -12.16
C ARG A 212 -16.88 -31.57 -13.67
N GLU A 213 -15.92 -32.28 -14.19
CA GLU A 213 -15.95 -32.85 -15.53
C GLU A 213 -16.07 -34.36 -15.41
N LYS A 214 -17.21 -34.89 -15.86
CA LYS A 214 -17.56 -36.32 -15.65
C LYS A 214 -17.59 -36.66 -14.15
N ARG A 215 -16.68 -37.52 -13.69
CA ARG A 215 -16.58 -37.96 -12.28
C ARG A 215 -15.47 -37.30 -11.49
N LYS A 216 -14.66 -36.43 -12.13
CA LYS A 216 -13.50 -35.79 -11.49
C LYS A 216 -13.76 -34.30 -11.27
N VAL A 217 -13.23 -33.77 -10.19
CA VAL A 217 -13.20 -32.31 -9.96
C VAL A 217 -12.12 -31.72 -10.88
N ALA A 218 -12.53 -30.83 -11.79
CA ALA A 218 -11.66 -30.20 -12.77
C ALA A 218 -11.22 -28.79 -12.35
N ALA A 219 -12.11 -28.06 -11.68
CA ALA A 219 -11.85 -26.70 -11.24
C ALA A 219 -12.58 -26.38 -9.92
N ILE A 220 -12.17 -25.32 -9.28
CA ILE A 220 -12.80 -24.77 -8.07
C ILE A 220 -13.24 -23.35 -8.35
N ARG A 221 -14.50 -23.03 -8.08
CA ARG A 221 -15.03 -21.67 -8.06
C ARG A 221 -14.93 -21.14 -6.63
N PHE A 222 -14.24 -20.05 -6.44
CA PHE A 222 -14.14 -19.34 -5.16
C PHE A 222 -15.05 -18.12 -5.21
N GLN A 223 -15.80 -17.89 -4.14
CA GLN A 223 -16.51 -16.65 -3.85
C GLN A 223 -15.80 -15.99 -2.68
N ILE A 224 -15.33 -14.77 -2.90
CA ILE A 224 -14.46 -14.03 -1.98
C ILE A 224 -15.24 -12.83 -1.46
N ARG A 225 -15.22 -12.64 -0.13
CA ARG A 225 -15.84 -11.50 0.51
C ARG A 225 -14.84 -10.85 1.45
N GLU A 226 -14.84 -9.54 1.48
CA GLU A 226 -14.16 -8.81 2.53
C GLU A 226 -14.93 -9.03 3.84
N LYS A 227 -14.19 -9.22 4.92
CA LYS A 227 -14.82 -9.14 6.23
C LYS A 227 -15.11 -7.67 6.48
N VAL A 228 -16.38 -7.33 6.47
CA VAL A 228 -16.82 -6.13 7.18
C VAL A 228 -16.43 -6.40 8.63
N VAL A 229 -15.41 -5.74 9.12
CA VAL A 229 -15.16 -5.66 10.54
C VAL A 229 -16.36 -4.86 11.05
N GLU A 230 -17.43 -5.57 11.44
CA GLU A 230 -18.39 -4.95 12.34
C GLU A 230 -17.54 -4.40 13.48
N PRO A 231 -17.69 -3.13 13.86
CA PRO A 231 -16.97 -2.62 15.01
C PRO A 231 -17.30 -3.59 16.13
N VAL A 232 -16.27 -4.33 16.58
CA VAL A 232 -16.39 -5.18 17.75
C VAL A 232 -16.77 -4.20 18.84
N VAL A 233 -18.04 -4.24 19.23
CA VAL A 233 -18.48 -3.69 20.50
C VAL A 233 -17.83 -4.59 21.54
N VAL A 234 -16.56 -4.31 21.81
CA VAL A 234 -15.89 -4.82 22.99
C VAL A 234 -16.67 -4.21 24.15
N ALA A 235 -17.42 -5.03 24.86
CA ALA A 235 -17.91 -4.67 26.16
C ALA A 235 -16.67 -4.34 27.00
N LEU A 236 -16.31 -3.06 27.03
CA LEU A 236 -15.25 -2.52 27.86
C LEU A 236 -15.80 -2.48 29.25
N GLU A 237 -15.30 -3.38 30.09
CA GLU A 237 -15.34 -3.21 31.53
C GLU A 237 -14.71 -1.83 31.84
N GLU A 238 -15.45 -1.06 32.61
CA GLU A 238 -15.19 0.33 32.98
C GLU A 238 -13.78 0.52 33.55
N LYS A 239 -12.93 1.23 32.78
CA LYS A 239 -11.90 2.10 33.35
C LYS A 239 -12.11 3.49 32.82
N LYS A 240 -12.40 4.41 33.73
CA LYS A 240 -12.58 5.84 33.55
C LYS A 240 -11.33 6.45 32.89
N GLU A 241 -11.37 6.64 31.57
CA GLU A 241 -10.57 7.59 30.78
C GLU A 241 -10.88 7.39 29.28
N ALA A 242 -12.08 7.74 28.83
CA ALA A 242 -12.36 7.78 27.38
C ALA A 242 -13.68 8.53 27.09
N GLN A 243 -13.66 9.85 27.22
CA GLN A 243 -14.71 10.70 26.62
C GLN A 243 -14.35 11.20 25.21
N ALA A 244 -13.23 10.76 24.63
CA ALA A 244 -12.79 11.15 23.29
C ALA A 244 -13.25 10.22 22.17
N ASP A 245 -13.73 9.00 22.47
CA ASP A 245 -13.76 7.90 21.49
C ASP A 245 -15.06 7.75 20.70
N ASP A 246 -16.20 8.10 21.23
CA ASP A 246 -17.49 7.88 20.56
C ASP A 246 -17.63 8.78 19.30
N ARG A 247 -17.13 9.99 19.36
CA ARG A 247 -17.18 10.97 18.25
C ARG A 247 -16.23 10.63 17.11
N TYR A 248 -15.06 10.06 17.42
CA TYR A 248 -14.13 9.54 16.39
C TYR A 248 -14.76 8.39 15.61
N LEU A 249 -15.40 7.46 16.30
CA LEU A 249 -16.11 6.35 15.68
C LEU A 249 -17.28 6.83 14.82
N GLN A 250 -18.02 7.85 15.26
CA GLN A 250 -19.07 8.50 14.46
C GLN A 250 -18.51 9.15 13.19
N PHE A 251 -17.37 9.83 13.27
CA PHE A 251 -16.70 10.40 12.10
C PHE A 251 -16.23 9.31 11.12
N LEU A 252 -15.60 8.26 11.63
CA LEU A 252 -15.19 7.11 10.82
C LEU A 252 -16.38 6.45 10.12
N ALA A 253 -17.50 6.26 10.82
CA ALA A 253 -18.71 5.68 10.23
C ALA A 253 -19.23 6.53 9.06
N VAL A 254 -19.17 7.86 9.18
CA VAL A 254 -19.55 8.75 8.07
C VAL A 254 -18.62 8.61 6.87
N VAL A 255 -17.31 8.53 7.09
CA VAL A 255 -16.33 8.41 6.00
C VAL A 255 -16.43 7.03 5.32
N GLN A 256 -16.61 5.96 6.09
CA GLN A 256 -16.72 4.58 5.60
C GLN A 256 -18.02 4.32 4.85
N ALA A 257 -19.12 4.98 5.22
CA ALA A 257 -20.42 4.86 4.51
C ALA A 257 -20.35 5.30 3.04
N TYR A 258 -19.29 5.99 2.64
CA TYR A 258 -19.05 6.44 1.25
C TYR A 258 -17.82 5.75 0.63
N ASP A 259 -17.46 4.55 1.07
CA ASP A 259 -16.29 3.76 0.60
C ASP A 259 -14.96 4.54 0.66
N ARG A 260 -14.80 5.41 1.66
CA ARG A 260 -13.60 6.22 1.87
C ARG A 260 -12.89 5.79 3.15
N TYR A 261 -11.57 5.89 3.13
CA TYR A 261 -10.72 5.52 4.27
C TYR A 261 -9.91 6.73 4.71
N ILE A 262 -9.81 6.89 6.01
CA ILE A 262 -8.97 7.91 6.63
C ILE A 262 -7.99 7.23 7.60
N THR A 263 -6.72 7.65 7.56
CA THR A 263 -5.73 7.20 8.53
C THR A 263 -5.85 8.02 9.81
N GLU A 264 -5.40 7.46 10.93
CA GLU A 264 -5.35 8.17 12.21
C GLU A 264 -4.56 9.49 12.13
N GLN A 265 -3.45 9.49 11.38
CA GLN A 265 -2.66 10.70 11.14
C GLN A 265 -3.43 11.76 10.33
N GLN A 266 -4.21 11.35 9.35
CA GLN A 266 -5.06 12.26 8.58
C GLN A 266 -6.19 12.80 9.44
N PHE A 267 -6.82 11.94 10.25
CA PHE A 267 -7.85 12.37 11.21
C PHE A 267 -7.31 13.37 12.22
N THR A 268 -6.14 13.12 12.81
CA THR A 268 -5.49 14.04 13.76
C THR A 268 -5.29 15.43 13.15
N LYS A 269 -4.86 15.50 11.89
CA LYS A 269 -4.72 16.78 11.15
C LYS A 269 -6.06 17.47 10.92
N ILE A 270 -7.07 16.71 10.49
CA ILE A 270 -8.43 17.22 10.25
C ILE A 270 -9.05 17.69 11.55
N ALA A 271 -8.92 16.96 12.63
CA ALA A 271 -9.42 17.31 13.96
C ALA A 271 -8.79 18.60 14.49
N ALA A 272 -7.47 18.75 14.35
CA ALA A 272 -6.77 19.99 14.74
C ALA A 272 -7.23 21.22 13.94
N LEU A 273 -7.53 21.05 12.66
CA LEU A 273 -8.10 22.10 11.81
C LEU A 273 -9.56 22.41 12.19
N ALA A 274 -10.36 21.38 12.43
CA ALA A 274 -11.75 21.53 12.82
C ALA A 274 -11.90 22.24 14.19
N GLN A 275 -11.04 21.91 15.16
CA GLN A 275 -11.00 22.62 16.45
C GLN A 275 -10.74 24.12 16.27
N LYS A 276 -9.81 24.49 15.39
CA LYS A 276 -9.51 25.90 15.07
C LYS A 276 -10.64 26.57 14.29
N ALA A 277 -11.33 25.84 13.41
CA ALA A 277 -12.37 26.36 12.53
C ALA A 277 -13.74 26.51 13.22
N PHE A 278 -14.08 25.63 14.17
CA PHE A 278 -15.42 25.52 14.76
C PHE A 278 -15.46 25.74 16.27
N GLY A 279 -14.30 25.76 16.96
CA GLY A 279 -14.25 25.98 18.41
C GLY A 279 -14.83 24.85 19.25
N GLY A 280 -15.66 25.15 20.26
CA GLY A 280 -16.11 24.17 21.25
C GLY A 280 -16.97 23.02 20.71
N ASN A 281 -17.72 23.22 19.63
CA ASN A 281 -18.60 22.18 19.02
C ASN A 281 -18.00 21.60 17.71
N TRP A 282 -16.68 21.62 17.61
CA TRP A 282 -15.95 21.29 16.41
C TRP A 282 -16.26 19.90 15.82
N MET A 283 -16.55 18.92 16.67
CA MET A 283 -16.74 17.54 16.22
C MET A 283 -18.07 17.35 15.52
N ASP A 284 -19.15 17.91 16.04
CA ASP A 284 -20.48 17.83 15.44
C ASP A 284 -20.49 18.58 14.10
N GLU A 285 -19.84 19.76 14.05
CA GLU A 285 -19.69 20.54 12.82
C GLU A 285 -18.80 19.80 11.79
N LEU A 286 -17.74 19.14 12.23
CA LEU A 286 -16.89 18.32 11.38
C LEU A 286 -17.68 17.15 10.76
N ILE A 287 -18.47 16.44 11.57
CA ILE A 287 -19.30 15.32 11.11
C ILE A 287 -20.33 15.81 10.09
N GLN A 288 -21.02 16.92 10.35
CA GLN A 288 -21.98 17.47 9.42
C GLN A 288 -21.35 17.95 8.11
N THR A 289 -20.20 18.62 8.21
CA THR A 289 -19.43 19.08 7.03
C THR A 289 -18.94 17.89 6.20
N ALA A 290 -18.42 16.87 6.85
CA ALA A 290 -17.99 15.65 6.18
C ALA A 290 -19.17 14.96 5.43
N ARG A 291 -20.32 14.83 6.06
CA ARG A 291 -21.53 14.28 5.40
C ARG A 291 -21.91 15.08 4.14
N ARG A 292 -21.94 16.39 4.20
CA ARG A 292 -22.28 17.25 3.05
C ARG A 292 -21.27 17.10 1.90
N ILE A 293 -19.97 16.98 2.22
CA ILE A 293 -18.90 16.82 1.22
C ILE A 293 -18.95 15.40 0.61
N MET A 294 -19.13 14.36 1.44
CA MET A 294 -19.16 12.96 0.98
C MET A 294 -20.37 12.64 0.11
N GLN A 295 -21.50 13.32 0.31
CA GLN A 295 -22.73 13.14 -0.52
C GLN A 295 -22.59 13.71 -1.94
N ARG A 296 -21.52 14.46 -2.23
CA ARG A 296 -21.34 15.12 -3.52
C ARG A 296 -20.58 14.22 -4.50
N ASN A 297 -21.20 13.92 -5.63
CA ASN A 297 -20.60 13.08 -6.68
C ASN A 297 -19.61 13.85 -7.59
N ASP A 298 -19.58 15.18 -7.49
CA ASP A 298 -18.70 16.04 -8.29
C ASP A 298 -17.30 16.21 -7.65
N ILE A 299 -17.08 15.71 -6.43
CA ILE A 299 -15.80 15.81 -5.71
C ILE A 299 -15.05 14.48 -5.83
N ARG A 300 -13.93 14.47 -6.57
CA ARG A 300 -13.13 13.26 -6.77
C ARG A 300 -12.43 12.76 -5.50
N GLU A 301 -11.95 13.68 -4.66
CA GLU A 301 -11.20 13.37 -3.43
C GLU A 301 -11.80 14.08 -2.22
N PRO A 302 -12.91 13.56 -1.64
CA PRO A 302 -13.64 14.22 -0.58
C PRO A 302 -12.82 14.50 0.69
N ILE A 303 -11.88 13.62 1.07
CA ILE A 303 -11.02 13.81 2.26
C ILE A 303 -10.02 14.96 2.05
N ALA A 304 -9.42 15.04 0.87
CA ALA A 304 -8.53 16.15 0.52
C ALA A 304 -9.30 17.48 0.45
N PHE A 305 -10.51 17.44 -0.10
CA PHE A 305 -11.39 18.60 -0.17
C PHE A 305 -11.84 19.06 1.22
N LEU A 306 -12.19 18.15 2.14
CA LEU A 306 -12.51 18.49 3.53
C LEU A 306 -11.34 19.18 4.22
N THR A 307 -10.13 18.67 4.04
CA THR A 307 -8.90 19.27 4.59
C THR A 307 -8.67 20.67 4.04
N TYR A 308 -8.85 20.85 2.72
CA TYR A 308 -8.75 22.18 2.08
C TYR A 308 -9.80 23.16 2.62
N PHE A 309 -11.06 22.74 2.71
CA PHE A 309 -12.17 23.54 3.23
C PHE A 309 -11.92 24.02 4.66
N LEU A 310 -11.43 23.15 5.53
CA LEU A 310 -11.10 23.50 6.92
C LEU A 310 -9.92 24.47 6.99
N ASN A 311 -8.88 24.29 6.17
CA ASN A 311 -7.77 25.22 6.10
C ASN A 311 -8.21 26.62 5.66
N GLU A 312 -9.02 26.71 4.61
CA GLU A 312 -9.58 27.97 4.12
C GLU A 312 -10.34 28.70 5.22
N LYS A 313 -11.17 27.96 5.96
CA LYS A 313 -11.95 28.49 7.07
C LYS A 313 -11.05 29.03 8.20
N VAL A 314 -10.01 28.29 8.56
CA VAL A 314 -9.02 28.72 9.58
C VAL A 314 -8.27 29.97 9.14
N GLN A 315 -7.84 30.06 7.88
CA GLN A 315 -7.14 31.22 7.35
C GLN A 315 -8.02 32.49 7.41
N ARG A 316 -9.29 32.36 7.05
CA ARG A 316 -10.24 33.50 7.13
C ARG A 316 -10.46 33.99 8.55
N ILE A 317 -10.59 33.08 9.52
CA ILE A 317 -10.66 33.44 10.95
C ILE A 317 -9.41 34.22 11.37
N GLN A 318 -8.22 33.81 10.93
CA GLN A 318 -6.96 34.50 11.26
C GLN A 318 -6.86 35.89 10.69
N VAL A 319 -7.50 36.15 9.55
CA VAL A 319 -7.51 37.47 8.87
C VAL A 319 -8.73 38.34 9.29
N GLY A 320 -9.61 37.80 10.18
CA GLY A 320 -10.78 38.55 10.68
C GLY A 320 -11.96 38.61 9.67
N ILE A 321 -12.01 37.73 8.69
CA ILE A 321 -13.11 37.58 7.71
C ILE A 321 -14.12 36.59 8.25
N ASP A 322 -15.43 36.82 8.01
CA ASP A 322 -16.48 35.87 8.45
C ASP A 322 -16.26 34.46 7.91
N PRO A 323 -16.03 33.48 8.79
CA PRO A 323 -15.80 32.09 8.38
C PRO A 323 -17.00 31.42 7.73
N ASN A 324 -18.20 31.99 7.81
CA ASN A 324 -19.44 31.43 7.22
C ASN A 324 -19.63 31.79 5.74
N GLU A 325 -18.83 32.70 5.20
CA GLU A 325 -18.78 32.99 3.76
C GLU A 325 -18.07 31.90 2.94
N VAL A 326 -17.45 30.89 3.60
CA VAL A 326 -16.88 29.75 2.89
C VAL A 326 -18.01 28.83 2.45
N THR A 327 -18.51 29.04 1.24
CA THR A 327 -19.51 28.19 0.62
C THR A 327 -18.83 27.05 -0.15
N ILE A 328 -19.44 25.85 -0.08
CA ILE A 328 -19.01 24.69 -0.85
C ILE A 328 -19.51 24.90 -2.29
N HIS A 329 -18.76 25.62 -3.11
CA HIS A 329 -19.09 25.80 -4.52
C HIS A 329 -18.50 24.65 -5.36
N SER A 330 -19.36 24.01 -6.17
CA SER A 330 -18.94 23.16 -7.26
C SER A 330 -18.43 24.04 -8.41
N HIS A 331 -17.15 23.99 -8.70
CA HIS A 331 -16.65 24.48 -9.96
C HIS A 331 -16.44 23.29 -10.87
N GLY A 332 -17.32 23.13 -11.85
CA GLY A 332 -17.11 22.22 -12.96
C GLY A 332 -15.79 22.57 -13.66
N GLY A 333 -14.88 21.59 -13.74
CA GLY A 333 -13.86 21.55 -14.75
C GLY A 333 -12.66 22.50 -14.66
N ALA A 334 -12.52 23.33 -13.64
CA ALA A 334 -11.34 24.17 -13.49
C ALA A 334 -10.20 23.41 -12.80
N ARG A 335 -9.06 23.32 -13.48
CA ARG A 335 -7.78 22.97 -12.87
C ARG A 335 -7.64 23.79 -11.60
N PHE A 336 -7.37 23.15 -10.47
CA PHE A 336 -6.94 23.83 -9.24
C PHE A 336 -5.66 24.61 -9.55
N VAL A 337 -5.77 25.88 -9.83
CA VAL A 337 -4.66 26.79 -9.76
C VAL A 337 -4.46 27.01 -8.26
N ARG A 338 -3.45 26.37 -7.68
CA ARG A 338 -2.92 26.74 -6.38
C ARG A 338 -2.61 28.23 -6.43
N ARG A 339 -3.45 29.05 -5.87
CA ARG A 339 -3.03 30.38 -5.41
C ARG A 339 -2.26 30.13 -4.12
N GLU A 340 -1.00 29.75 -4.24
CA GLU A 340 -0.06 29.88 -3.16
C GLU A 340 -0.04 31.37 -2.81
N ILE A 341 -0.21 31.71 -1.52
CA ILE A 341 0.12 33.03 -1.03
C ILE A 341 1.63 33.13 -1.20
N VAL A 342 2.03 33.81 -2.27
CA VAL A 342 3.43 34.02 -2.59
C VAL A 342 4.03 34.79 -1.43
N PRO A 343 5.00 34.24 -0.66
CA PRO A 343 5.64 34.97 0.43
C PRO A 343 6.23 36.26 -0.12
N ASP A 344 6.24 37.34 0.69
CA ASP A 344 6.66 38.68 0.25
C ASP A 344 8.07 38.73 -0.36
N TRP A 345 8.96 37.78 0.03
CA TRP A 345 10.28 37.63 -0.56
C TRP A 345 10.25 37.06 -2.00
N LEU A 346 9.18 36.35 -2.39
CA LEU A 346 9.04 35.79 -3.75
C LEU A 346 8.38 36.80 -4.70
N ARG A 347 7.63 37.77 -4.20
CA ARG A 347 7.05 38.86 -5.03
C ARG A 347 8.14 39.71 -5.67
N GLY A 348 9.22 40.01 -4.94
CA GLY A 348 10.38 40.71 -5.48
C GLY A 348 11.13 39.91 -6.54
N TYR A 349 11.06 38.58 -6.49
CA TYR A 349 11.70 37.70 -7.48
C TYR A 349 10.89 37.61 -8.78
N GLU A 350 9.56 37.66 -8.73
CA GLU A 350 8.70 37.70 -9.90
C GLU A 350 8.84 39.05 -10.66
N GLU A 351 8.99 40.16 -9.94
CA GLU A 351 9.27 41.46 -10.55
C GLU A 351 10.66 41.49 -11.21
N GLN A 352 11.66 40.85 -10.61
CA GLN A 352 12.99 40.71 -11.20
C GLN A 352 12.98 39.82 -12.45
N LEU A 353 12.28 38.66 -12.42
CA LEU A 353 12.11 37.79 -13.58
C LEU A 353 11.31 38.46 -14.72
N ALA A 354 10.31 39.28 -14.38
CA ALA A 354 9.56 40.04 -15.37
C ALA A 354 10.46 41.13 -16.01
N ALA A 355 11.31 41.80 -15.23
CA ALA A 355 12.29 42.76 -15.72
C ALA A 355 13.40 42.13 -16.57
N GLU A 356 13.88 40.94 -16.21
CA GLU A 356 14.82 40.17 -17.01
C GLU A 356 14.20 39.66 -18.30
N SER A 357 12.94 39.21 -18.30
CA SER A 357 12.24 38.77 -19.50
C SER A 357 11.91 39.91 -20.45
N ALA A 358 11.69 41.13 -19.93
CA ALA A 358 11.55 42.33 -20.75
C ALA A 358 12.88 42.75 -21.42
N LYS A 359 14.00 42.65 -20.67
CA LYS A 359 15.33 42.89 -21.24
C LYS A 359 15.72 41.86 -22.30
N SER A 360 15.33 40.60 -22.13
CA SER A 360 15.60 39.56 -23.14
C SER A 360 14.81 39.79 -24.45
N LYS A 361 13.60 40.32 -24.36
CA LYS A 361 12.82 40.71 -25.56
C LYS A 361 13.39 41.89 -26.29
N GLU A 362 13.93 42.91 -25.60
CA GLU A 362 14.65 44.00 -26.25
C GLU A 362 15.91 43.54 -26.98
N VAL A 363 16.65 42.57 -26.35
CA VAL A 363 17.84 41.98 -26.99
C VAL A 363 17.47 41.13 -28.22
N ASP A 364 16.33 40.42 -28.18
CA ASP A 364 15.86 39.68 -29.35
C ASP A 364 15.40 40.57 -30.50
N GLU A 365 14.77 41.69 -30.21
CA GLU A 365 14.40 42.73 -31.22
C GLU A 365 15.64 43.36 -31.89
N ASP A 366 16.66 43.67 -31.08
CA ASP A 366 17.94 44.21 -31.59
C ASP A 366 18.69 43.18 -32.49
N ILE A 367 18.65 41.90 -32.14
CA ILE A 367 19.23 40.79 -32.91
C ILE A 367 18.48 40.61 -34.22
N GLU A 368 17.16 40.72 -34.25
CA GLU A 368 16.37 40.64 -35.49
C GLU A 368 16.61 41.83 -36.40
N GLN A 369 16.79 43.01 -35.82
CA GLN A 369 17.12 44.23 -36.59
C GLN A 369 18.51 44.12 -37.23
N MET A 370 19.53 43.67 -36.48
CA MET A 370 20.86 43.41 -36.99
C MET A 370 20.84 42.34 -38.10
N ARG A 371 20.01 41.34 -37.98
CA ARG A 371 19.85 40.27 -38.96
C ARG A 371 19.28 40.79 -40.29
N ARG A 372 18.27 41.68 -40.22
CA ARG A 372 17.70 42.36 -41.42
C ARG A 372 18.71 43.27 -42.11
N GLU A 373 19.49 44.04 -41.34
CA GLU A 373 20.57 44.89 -41.90
C GLU A 373 21.67 44.05 -42.57
N LEU A 374 22.01 42.91 -42.00
CA LEU A 374 22.99 41.96 -42.60
C LEU A 374 22.46 41.33 -43.86
N GLU A 375 21.19 40.96 -43.95
CA GLU A 375 20.54 40.42 -45.13
C GLU A 375 20.45 41.47 -46.25
N GLU A 376 20.18 42.74 -45.96
CA GLU A 376 20.22 43.81 -46.93
C GLU A 376 21.63 44.09 -47.45
N ARG A 377 22.65 44.04 -46.60
CA ARG A 377 24.06 44.18 -47.04
C ARG A 377 24.49 43.01 -47.93
N LEU A 378 24.06 41.79 -47.59
CA LEU A 378 24.36 40.62 -48.42
C LEU A 378 23.68 40.65 -49.81
N LYS A 379 22.49 41.26 -49.93
CA LYS A 379 21.82 41.48 -51.20
C LYS A 379 22.57 42.46 -52.10
N LYS A 380 23.21 43.50 -51.51
CA LYS A 380 24.03 44.47 -52.29
C LYS A 380 25.38 43.96 -52.81
N TYR A 381 25.82 42.78 -52.34
CA TYR A 381 27.04 42.12 -52.80
C TYR A 381 26.79 41.00 -53.82
N LYS A 382 25.51 40.74 -54.22
CA LYS A 382 25.14 39.72 -55.20
C LYS A 382 24.74 40.25 -56.54
N ASP A 383 24.70 41.57 -56.70
CA ASP A 383 24.67 42.28 -58.01
C ASP A 383 26.08 42.86 -58.31
#